data_2076bf5d29b641c4caa6f5b32a149c33
#
_entry.id   2076bf5d29b641c4caa6f5b32a149c33
#
_cell.length_a   1.000
_cell.length_b   1.000
_cell.length_c   1.000
_cell.angle_alpha   90.00
_cell.angle_beta   90.00
_cell.angle_gamma   90.00
#
_symmetry.space_group_name_H-M   'P 1'
#
loop_
_entity.id
_entity.type
_entity.pdbx_description
1 polymer ?
#
loop_
_entity_poly.entity_id
_entity_poly.type
_entity_poly.pdbx_seq_one_letter_code
_entity_poly.pdbx_strand_id
1 'polypeptide(L)'
;MRDIREKPILVAALLGCAAAALVHPPAARAARWGADYFPNVPLVTQDGKVVHFYDDLLKGKRVAVNLIYTRCTASCPLETAKLSQVQRLLGAHVGKDVFFVSISIDPDHDTPEVLKAYAQKFHAGPGWVFLTGKMEDIRLVAKRMGLASLTDAASRDGHQPSLMIGNEPTGEWMRNSAVDNPQFLAATMANFFHWNMGPSKSYAEARELPSVGQAPYLFRSRCAACHTIGNGPGIGPDLQGVTERRQRGWLARYIAKPDVVLAEKDPIATALFEQYRSVRMPNLDLSSGEVSDLIDWIGEQSKANGARTDVAVKNAAMP
;
A
#
# COMPACT_ATOMS: atom_id res chain seq x y z
N MET A 1 -81.39 6.47 68.29
CA MET A 1 -81.42 5.24 67.44
C MET A 1 -80.62 5.48 66.19
N ARG A 2 -79.59 4.77 66.03
CA ARG A 2 -78.68 4.32 64.95
C ARG A 2 -77.21 4.60 65.27
N ASP A 3 -76.66 3.50 65.56
CA ASP A 3 -75.27 3.19 65.83
C ASP A 3 -74.41 3.44 64.58
N ILE A 4 -73.32 4.17 64.70
CA ILE A 4 -72.34 4.28 63.66
C ILE A 4 -70.99 3.79 64.23
N ARG A 5 -70.70 2.55 63.90
CA ARG A 5 -69.45 1.90 64.22
C ARG A 5 -68.28 2.53 63.40
N GLU A 6 -67.36 3.09 64.11
CA GLU A 6 -66.07 3.50 63.52
C GLU A 6 -65.19 2.25 63.19
N LYS A 7 -64.72 2.20 61.95
CA LYS A 7 -63.73 1.22 61.51
C LYS A 7 -62.32 1.83 61.57
N PRO A 8 -61.36 1.15 62.14
CA PRO A 8 -59.95 1.64 62.09
C PRO A 8 -59.35 1.47 60.71
N ILE A 9 -58.75 2.55 60.22
CA ILE A 9 -57.98 2.57 58.98
C ILE A 9 -56.58 2.00 59.29
N LEU A 10 -56.28 0.84 58.73
CA LEU A 10 -54.91 0.26 58.73
C LEU A 10 -54.08 1.00 57.73
N VAL A 11 -53.07 1.78 58.19
CA VAL A 11 -52.07 2.39 57.36
C VAL A 11 -50.97 1.34 57.13
N ALA A 12 -50.94 0.74 55.94
CA ALA A 12 -49.88 -0.14 55.50
C ALA A 12 -48.71 0.71 55.03
N ALA A 13 -47.64 0.72 55.80
CA ALA A 13 -46.37 1.31 55.38
C ALA A 13 -45.70 0.44 54.33
N LEU A 14 -45.70 0.87 53.07
CA LEU A 14 -44.89 0.27 51.96
C LEU A 14 -43.45 0.70 52.11
N LEU A 15 -42.60 -0.17 52.63
CA LEU A 15 -41.14 -0.06 52.52
C LEU A 15 -40.72 -0.34 51.10
N GLY A 16 -40.46 0.74 50.32
CA GLY A 16 -39.85 0.63 49.00
C GLY A 16 -38.36 0.29 49.12
N CYS A 17 -37.99 -0.97 48.87
CA CYS A 17 -36.59 -1.34 48.60
C CYS A 17 -36.17 -0.76 47.25
N ALA A 18 -35.46 0.35 47.26
CA ALA A 18 -34.75 0.84 46.08
C ALA A 18 -33.57 -0.11 45.78
N ALA A 19 -33.78 -1.04 44.85
CA ALA A 19 -32.71 -1.83 44.28
C ALA A 19 -31.85 -0.90 43.44
N ALA A 20 -30.70 -0.46 43.98
CA ALA A 20 -29.65 0.21 43.22
C ALA A 20 -29.10 -0.81 42.21
N ALA A 21 -29.57 -0.72 40.96
CA ALA A 21 -28.99 -1.44 39.84
C ALA A 21 -27.54 -0.93 39.68
N LEU A 22 -26.58 -1.73 40.14
CA LEU A 22 -25.18 -1.54 39.82
C LEU A 22 -25.01 -1.66 38.31
N VAL A 23 -25.02 -0.50 37.62
CA VAL A 23 -24.67 -0.41 36.23
C VAL A 23 -23.18 -0.73 36.17
N HIS A 24 -22.85 -2.01 35.96
CA HIS A 24 -21.49 -2.40 35.61
C HIS A 24 -21.22 -1.81 34.24
N PRO A 25 -20.14 -0.97 34.08
CA PRO A 25 -19.73 -0.57 32.75
C PRO A 25 -19.47 -1.86 31.95
N PRO A 26 -19.90 -1.92 30.68
CA PRO A 26 -19.62 -3.09 29.86
C PRO A 26 -18.12 -3.34 29.93
N ALA A 27 -17.73 -4.55 30.37
CA ALA A 27 -16.33 -4.95 30.36
C ALA A 27 -15.80 -4.65 28.97
N ALA A 28 -14.79 -3.79 28.89
CA ALA A 28 -14.11 -3.48 27.63
C ALA A 28 -13.74 -4.84 27.02
N ARG A 29 -14.42 -5.18 25.91
CA ARG A 29 -14.16 -6.44 25.22
C ARG A 29 -12.72 -6.37 24.82
N ALA A 30 -11.86 -7.15 25.47
CA ALA A 30 -10.45 -7.20 25.17
C ALA A 30 -10.31 -7.31 23.65
N ALA A 31 -9.56 -6.38 23.06
CA ALA A 31 -9.44 -6.31 21.61
C ALA A 31 -9.02 -7.69 21.10
N ARG A 32 -9.81 -8.29 20.21
CA ARG A 32 -9.56 -9.62 19.64
C ARG A 32 -8.15 -9.74 19.01
N TRP A 33 -7.53 -8.61 18.76
CA TRP A 33 -6.29 -8.41 18.04
C TRP A 33 -5.37 -7.49 18.87
N GLY A 34 -4.54 -8.06 19.74
CA GLY A 34 -3.61 -7.34 20.61
C GLY A 34 -2.42 -8.22 20.97
N ALA A 35 -1.82 -7.97 22.14
CA ALA A 35 -0.62 -8.68 22.64
C ALA A 35 -0.76 -10.20 22.70
N ASP A 36 -1.97 -10.69 22.99
CA ASP A 36 -2.23 -12.13 23.06
C ASP A 36 -2.36 -12.79 21.67
N TYR A 37 -2.56 -11.98 20.63
CA TYR A 37 -2.75 -12.47 19.26
C TYR A 37 -1.50 -12.31 18.39
N PHE A 38 -0.89 -11.14 18.39
CA PHE A 38 0.29 -10.87 17.57
C PHE A 38 1.56 -11.35 18.24
N PRO A 39 2.46 -12.01 17.49
CA PRO A 39 3.73 -12.46 18.05
C PRO A 39 4.62 -11.27 18.36
N ASN A 40 5.35 -11.32 19.46
CA ASN A 40 6.34 -10.32 19.83
C ASN A 40 7.76 -10.80 19.55
N VAL A 41 7.98 -11.28 18.32
CA VAL A 41 9.27 -11.82 17.87
C VAL A 41 10.26 -10.72 17.50
N PRO A 42 11.59 -10.97 17.64
CA PRO A 42 12.60 -10.01 17.22
C PRO A 42 12.74 -10.00 15.69
N LEU A 43 12.78 -8.81 15.11
CA LEU A 43 13.08 -8.54 13.71
C LEU A 43 14.20 -7.51 13.63
N VAL A 44 14.86 -7.41 12.48
CA VAL A 44 15.97 -6.47 12.26
C VAL A 44 15.58 -5.46 11.20
N THR A 45 15.70 -4.18 11.51
CA THR A 45 15.40 -3.10 10.56
C THR A 45 16.48 -2.95 9.49
N GLN A 46 16.19 -2.22 8.42
CA GLN A 46 17.16 -1.84 7.39
C GLN A 46 18.37 -1.05 7.92
N ASP A 47 18.30 -0.55 9.15
CA ASP A 47 19.40 0.15 9.82
C ASP A 47 20.14 -0.74 10.85
N GLY A 48 19.88 -2.05 10.84
CA GLY A 48 20.52 -3.01 11.72
C GLY A 48 20.01 -3.03 13.16
N LYS A 49 18.93 -2.29 13.46
CA LYS A 49 18.35 -2.23 14.81
C LYS A 49 17.41 -3.42 15.02
N VAL A 50 17.56 -4.13 16.13
CA VAL A 50 16.59 -5.15 16.58
C VAL A 50 15.37 -4.46 17.16
N VAL A 51 14.18 -4.89 16.71
CA VAL A 51 12.87 -4.44 17.18
C VAL A 51 11.96 -5.63 17.43
N HIS A 52 11.05 -5.53 18.39
CA HIS A 52 10.04 -6.53 18.65
C HIS A 52 8.75 -6.22 17.91
N PHE A 53 8.24 -7.18 17.15
CA PHE A 53 7.16 -6.94 16.21
C PHE A 53 5.91 -6.31 16.85
N TYR A 54 5.44 -6.83 17.97
CA TYR A 54 4.28 -6.24 18.63
C TYR A 54 4.64 -4.96 19.40
N ASP A 55 5.58 -5.03 20.34
CA ASP A 55 5.84 -3.93 21.26
C ASP A 55 6.35 -2.66 20.57
N ASP A 56 7.26 -2.82 19.57
CA ASP A 56 7.90 -1.71 18.92
C ASP A 56 7.17 -1.23 17.66
N LEU A 57 6.42 -2.12 16.96
CA LEU A 57 5.87 -1.80 15.65
C LEU A 57 4.35 -1.68 15.62
N LEU A 58 3.62 -2.42 16.47
CA LEU A 58 2.15 -2.42 16.44
C LEU A 58 1.52 -1.70 17.61
N LYS A 59 1.98 -1.94 18.83
CA LYS A 59 1.37 -1.48 20.07
C LYS A 59 1.15 0.03 20.11
N GLY A 60 -0.10 0.44 20.25
CA GLY A 60 -0.49 1.84 20.27
C GLY A 60 -0.41 2.57 18.93
N LYS A 61 -0.21 1.86 17.82
CA LYS A 61 0.04 2.46 16.50
C LYS A 61 -1.04 2.12 15.48
N ARG A 62 -1.12 2.99 14.48
CA ARG A 62 -1.78 2.68 13.19
C ARG A 62 -0.68 2.26 12.21
N VAL A 63 -0.91 1.17 11.50
CA VAL A 63 0.11 0.56 10.66
C VAL A 63 -0.43 0.14 9.30
N ALA A 64 0.46 0.10 8.32
CA ALA A 64 0.23 -0.54 7.03
C ALA A 64 1.36 -1.56 6.82
N VAL A 65 1.03 -2.85 6.82
CA VAL A 65 2.00 -3.95 6.81
C VAL A 65 1.87 -4.76 5.54
N ASN A 66 2.98 -4.97 4.82
CA ASN A 66 3.03 -5.88 3.67
C ASN A 66 4.28 -6.77 3.73
N LEU A 67 4.26 -7.83 2.92
CA LEU A 67 5.41 -8.70 2.71
C LEU A 67 6.06 -8.35 1.38
N ILE A 68 7.38 -8.43 1.32
CA ILE A 68 8.18 -8.18 0.11
C ILE A 68 9.34 -9.15 0.01
N TYR A 69 10.02 -9.17 -1.12
CA TYR A 69 11.42 -9.59 -1.25
C TYR A 69 12.09 -8.83 -2.39
N THR A 70 13.37 -8.48 -2.20
CA THR A 70 14.03 -7.49 -3.08
C THR A 70 14.36 -8.02 -4.47
N ARG A 71 14.45 -9.35 -4.63
CA ARG A 71 14.69 -10.02 -5.91
C ARG A 71 13.43 -10.34 -6.70
N CYS A 72 12.25 -9.92 -6.21
CA CYS A 72 10.98 -10.15 -6.88
C CYS A 72 11.00 -9.60 -8.32
N THR A 73 10.61 -10.44 -9.26
CA THR A 73 10.44 -10.06 -10.67
C THR A 73 8.98 -9.78 -11.04
N ALA A 74 8.05 -9.95 -10.09
CA ALA A 74 6.62 -9.77 -10.28
C ALA A 74 6.12 -8.48 -9.59
N SER A 75 5.26 -8.58 -8.56
CA SER A 75 4.50 -7.46 -8.01
C SER A 75 5.26 -6.55 -7.04
N CYS A 76 6.26 -7.04 -6.29
CA CYS A 76 6.89 -6.25 -5.21
C CYS A 76 7.45 -4.88 -5.65
N PRO A 77 8.11 -4.72 -6.82
CA PRO A 77 8.55 -3.41 -7.27
C PRO A 77 7.36 -2.45 -7.48
N LEU A 78 6.25 -2.94 -8.06
CA LEU A 78 5.04 -2.15 -8.27
C LEU A 78 4.37 -1.79 -6.95
N GLU A 79 4.26 -2.74 -6.01
CA GLU A 79 3.72 -2.52 -4.67
C GLU A 79 4.48 -1.41 -3.95
N THR A 80 5.80 -1.54 -3.88
CA THR A 80 6.66 -0.58 -3.19
C THR A 80 6.59 0.80 -3.84
N ALA A 81 6.57 0.88 -5.18
CA ALA A 81 6.41 2.14 -5.90
C ALA A 81 5.06 2.81 -5.60
N LYS A 82 3.98 2.04 -5.55
CA LYS A 82 2.64 2.57 -5.21
C LYS A 82 2.53 2.99 -3.75
N LEU A 83 3.05 2.19 -2.82
CA LEU A 83 3.09 2.57 -1.40
C LEU A 83 3.94 3.82 -1.17
N SER A 84 5.01 4.03 -1.95
CA SER A 84 5.77 5.29 -1.93
C SER A 84 4.90 6.49 -2.37
N GLN A 85 4.01 6.30 -3.35
CA GLN A 85 3.03 7.35 -3.71
C GLN A 85 1.99 7.57 -2.60
N VAL A 86 1.49 6.51 -1.98
CA VAL A 86 0.59 6.60 -0.82
C VAL A 86 1.25 7.35 0.32
N GLN A 87 2.52 7.04 0.62
CA GLN A 87 3.29 7.77 1.65
C GLN A 87 3.33 9.27 1.37
N ARG A 88 3.59 9.68 0.13
CA ARG A 88 3.58 11.11 -0.26
C ARG A 88 2.19 11.74 -0.15
N LEU A 89 1.13 11.02 -0.52
CA LEU A 89 -0.26 11.51 -0.43
C LEU A 89 -0.71 11.69 1.01
N LEU A 90 -0.31 10.81 1.92
CA LEU A 90 -0.60 10.91 3.35
C LEU A 90 0.28 11.95 4.05
N GLY A 91 1.42 12.32 3.45
CA GLY A 91 2.27 13.42 3.89
C GLY A 91 2.71 13.30 5.35
N ALA A 92 2.47 14.35 6.13
CA ALA A 92 2.89 14.46 7.53
C ALA A 92 2.26 13.45 8.50
N HIS A 93 1.24 12.69 8.06
CA HIS A 93 0.67 11.60 8.86
C HIS A 93 1.61 10.40 8.97
N VAL A 94 2.44 10.16 7.93
CA VAL A 94 3.37 9.02 7.94
C VAL A 94 4.57 9.31 8.85
N GLY A 95 4.86 8.39 9.76
CA GLY A 95 5.88 8.54 10.79
C GLY A 95 5.40 9.25 12.07
N LYS A 96 4.16 9.75 12.08
CA LYS A 96 3.52 10.36 13.24
C LYS A 96 2.23 9.62 13.63
N ASP A 97 1.30 9.51 12.70
CA ASP A 97 -0.04 8.95 12.94
C ASP A 97 -0.19 7.54 12.37
N VAL A 98 0.58 7.21 11.34
CA VAL A 98 0.64 5.88 10.71
C VAL A 98 2.07 5.50 10.37
N PHE A 99 2.39 4.22 10.46
CA PHE A 99 3.70 3.66 10.16
C PHE A 99 3.59 2.57 9.10
N PHE A 100 4.48 2.60 8.11
CA PHE A 100 4.55 1.58 7.08
C PHE A 100 5.60 0.54 7.49
N VAL A 101 5.26 -0.72 7.32
CA VAL A 101 6.08 -1.87 7.72
C VAL A 101 6.13 -2.86 6.57
N SER A 102 7.29 -2.99 5.94
CA SER A 102 7.53 -3.99 4.90
C SER A 102 8.46 -5.09 5.44
N ILE A 103 8.01 -6.34 5.42
CA ILE A 103 8.76 -7.47 5.98
C ILE A 103 9.23 -8.35 4.84
N SER A 104 10.54 -8.60 4.77
CA SER A 104 11.09 -9.51 3.76
C SER A 104 10.73 -10.96 4.08
N ILE A 105 10.39 -11.71 3.02
CA ILE A 105 10.20 -13.17 3.04
C ILE A 105 11.40 -13.92 2.43
N ASP A 106 12.51 -13.24 2.19
CA ASP A 106 13.77 -13.81 1.68
C ASP A 106 14.97 -13.37 2.57
N PRO A 107 14.96 -13.68 3.89
CA PRO A 107 15.94 -13.15 4.82
C PRO A 107 17.37 -13.61 4.54
N ASP A 108 17.55 -14.73 3.83
CA ASP A 108 18.88 -15.23 3.44
C ASP A 108 19.58 -14.28 2.45
N HIS A 109 18.80 -13.52 1.68
CA HIS A 109 19.30 -12.54 0.73
C HIS A 109 19.10 -11.11 1.20
N ASP A 110 17.96 -10.81 1.79
CA ASP A 110 17.54 -9.47 2.16
C ASP A 110 18.13 -9.06 3.51
N THR A 111 19.45 -8.81 3.53
CA THR A 111 20.13 -8.26 4.69
C THR A 111 19.66 -6.82 4.98
N PRO A 112 19.95 -6.24 6.17
CA PRO A 112 19.65 -4.84 6.45
C PRO A 112 20.16 -3.88 5.37
N GLU A 113 21.37 -4.10 4.89
CA GLU A 113 22.01 -3.26 3.84
C GLU A 113 21.25 -3.36 2.51
N VAL A 114 20.85 -4.57 2.13
CA VAL A 114 20.05 -4.81 0.91
C VAL A 114 18.70 -4.13 1.02
N LEU A 115 18.03 -4.26 2.16
CA LEU A 115 16.75 -3.60 2.43
C LEU A 115 16.88 -2.07 2.46
N LYS A 116 17.97 -1.54 3.03
CA LYS A 116 18.24 -0.10 3.03
C LYS A 116 18.41 0.44 1.60
N ALA A 117 19.20 -0.25 0.79
CA ALA A 117 19.37 0.10 -0.61
C ALA A 117 18.03 0.01 -1.39
N TYR A 118 17.21 -1.01 -1.11
CA TYR A 118 15.90 -1.17 -1.71
C TYR A 118 14.97 0.00 -1.31
N ALA A 119 14.86 0.34 -0.04
CA ALA A 119 14.07 1.46 0.45
C ALA A 119 14.44 2.78 -0.25
N GLN A 120 15.75 3.03 -0.41
CA GLN A 120 16.26 4.23 -1.09
C GLN A 120 15.87 4.29 -2.58
N LYS A 121 15.88 3.13 -3.27
CA LYS A 121 15.49 3.04 -4.69
C LYS A 121 14.05 3.47 -4.93
N PHE A 122 13.16 3.17 -3.98
CA PHE A 122 11.74 3.51 -4.05
C PHE A 122 11.39 4.81 -3.33
N HIS A 123 12.40 5.57 -2.87
CA HIS A 123 12.19 6.82 -2.15
C HIS A 123 11.31 6.66 -0.89
N ALA A 124 11.44 5.53 -0.20
CA ALA A 124 10.78 5.32 1.08
C ALA A 124 11.31 6.34 2.11
N GLY A 125 10.41 7.15 2.62
CA GLY A 125 10.72 8.23 3.56
C GLY A 125 10.59 7.81 5.04
N PRO A 126 10.78 8.74 5.97
CA PRO A 126 10.57 8.51 7.39
C PRO A 126 9.18 7.92 7.68
N GLY A 127 9.10 7.06 8.70
CA GLY A 127 7.86 6.37 9.06
C GLY A 127 7.59 5.09 8.28
N TRP A 128 8.51 4.70 7.39
CA TRP A 128 8.48 3.41 6.69
C TRP A 128 9.70 2.60 7.06
N VAL A 129 9.47 1.42 7.66
CA VAL A 129 10.53 0.48 8.08
C VAL A 129 10.49 -0.77 7.21
N PHE A 130 11.68 -1.24 6.84
CA PHE A 130 11.91 -2.50 6.13
C PHE A 130 12.59 -3.47 7.08
N LEU A 131 12.09 -4.69 7.15
CA LEU A 131 12.45 -5.66 8.17
C LEU A 131 12.90 -6.98 7.56
N THR A 132 13.89 -7.57 8.20
CA THR A 132 14.33 -8.94 8.00
C THR A 132 14.40 -9.66 9.35
N GLY A 133 14.74 -10.95 9.39
CA GLY A 133 14.86 -11.70 10.63
C GLY A 133 14.95 -13.18 10.38
N LYS A 134 14.69 -14.00 11.41
CA LYS A 134 14.62 -15.44 11.22
C LYS A 134 13.37 -15.81 10.43
N MET A 135 13.50 -16.75 9.48
CA MET A 135 12.39 -17.18 8.63
C MET A 135 11.20 -17.72 9.45
N GLU A 136 11.45 -18.40 10.56
CA GLU A 136 10.40 -18.91 11.45
C GLU A 136 9.56 -17.79 12.06
N ASP A 137 10.21 -16.70 12.51
CA ASP A 137 9.57 -15.53 13.08
C ASP A 137 8.76 -14.76 12.00
N ILE A 138 9.34 -14.61 10.81
CA ILE A 138 8.68 -13.98 9.65
C ILE A 138 7.41 -14.77 9.27
N ARG A 139 7.49 -16.09 9.19
CA ARG A 139 6.33 -16.95 8.90
C ARG A 139 5.23 -16.83 9.96
N LEU A 140 5.63 -16.78 11.23
CA LEU A 140 4.68 -16.60 12.32
C LEU A 140 3.95 -15.26 12.23
N VAL A 141 4.69 -14.17 11.97
CA VAL A 141 4.13 -12.83 11.74
C VAL A 141 3.20 -12.84 10.53
N ALA A 142 3.65 -13.33 9.38
CA ALA A 142 2.87 -13.40 8.16
C ALA A 142 1.54 -14.15 8.35
N LYS A 143 1.57 -15.28 9.05
CA LYS A 143 0.39 -16.08 9.39
C LYS A 143 -0.58 -15.30 10.28
N ARG A 144 -0.10 -14.67 11.35
CA ARG A 144 -0.92 -13.91 12.30
C ARG A 144 -1.48 -12.63 11.70
N MET A 145 -0.72 -11.99 10.82
CA MET A 145 -1.20 -10.83 10.05
C MET A 145 -2.18 -11.23 8.92
N GLY A 146 -2.36 -12.53 8.67
CA GLY A 146 -3.18 -13.01 7.57
C GLY A 146 -2.61 -12.65 6.19
N LEU A 147 -1.30 -12.41 6.10
CA LEU A 147 -0.60 -12.07 4.85
C LEU A 147 -0.02 -13.31 4.16
N ALA A 148 0.06 -14.45 4.86
CA ALA A 148 0.47 -15.72 4.29
C ALA A 148 -0.63 -16.31 3.41
N SER A 149 -0.27 -16.89 2.26
CA SER A 149 -1.17 -17.75 1.49
C SER A 149 -1.50 -19.02 2.29
N LEU A 150 -2.74 -19.51 2.20
CA LEU A 150 -3.14 -20.76 2.84
C LEU A 150 -2.47 -21.97 2.20
N THR A 151 -2.00 -21.86 0.96
CA THR A 151 -1.42 -22.95 0.19
C THR A 151 0.09 -23.06 0.27
N ASP A 152 0.80 -21.92 0.50
CA ASP A 152 2.24 -21.93 0.71
C ASP A 152 2.72 -20.61 1.35
N ALA A 153 2.88 -20.63 2.67
CA ALA A 153 3.42 -19.49 3.42
C ALA A 153 4.90 -19.19 3.11
N ALA A 154 5.53 -20.00 2.26
CA ALA A 154 6.95 -19.91 1.95
C ALA A 154 7.24 -19.77 0.46
N SER A 155 6.23 -19.85 -0.42
CA SER A 155 6.45 -19.66 -1.84
C SER A 155 6.66 -18.20 -2.16
N ARG A 156 7.88 -17.84 -2.51
CA ARG A 156 8.23 -16.53 -3.06
C ARG A 156 7.38 -16.19 -4.28
N ASP A 157 7.05 -17.19 -5.07
CA ASP A 157 6.33 -17.04 -6.36
C ASP A 157 4.80 -16.95 -6.19
N GLY A 158 4.26 -17.41 -5.05
CA GLY A 158 2.82 -17.33 -4.72
C GLY A 158 2.44 -16.14 -3.83
N HIS A 159 3.38 -15.24 -3.55
CA HIS A 159 3.14 -14.06 -2.73
C HIS A 159 2.09 -13.14 -3.37
N GLN A 160 1.02 -12.85 -2.64
CA GLN A 160 -0.04 -11.95 -3.06
C GLN A 160 0.28 -10.50 -2.63
N PRO A 161 -0.05 -9.49 -3.47
CA PRO A 161 0.18 -8.08 -3.16
C PRO A 161 -0.80 -7.58 -2.08
N SER A 162 -0.78 -8.21 -0.91
CA SER A 162 -1.68 -7.90 0.20
C SER A 162 -1.09 -6.85 1.13
N LEU A 163 -1.93 -5.91 1.52
CA LEU A 163 -1.63 -4.89 2.52
C LEU A 163 -2.57 -5.05 3.71
N MET A 164 -2.04 -5.20 4.91
CA MET A 164 -2.83 -5.18 6.13
C MET A 164 -2.75 -3.80 6.76
N ILE A 165 -3.89 -3.12 6.85
CA ILE A 165 -4.03 -1.80 7.48
C ILE A 165 -4.64 -2.04 8.85
N GLY A 166 -4.00 -1.54 9.91
CA GLY A 166 -4.41 -1.79 11.29
C GLY A 166 -4.44 -0.53 12.14
N ASN A 167 -5.44 -0.44 12.99
CA ASN A 167 -5.54 0.51 14.09
C ASN A 167 -5.50 -0.31 15.39
N GLU A 168 -4.29 -0.55 15.88
CA GLU A 168 -4.09 -1.42 17.04
C GLU A 168 -4.83 -0.90 18.29
N PRO A 169 -4.85 0.41 18.61
CA PRO A 169 -5.60 0.95 19.74
C PRO A 169 -7.11 0.64 19.72
N THR A 170 -7.73 0.53 18.54
CA THR A 170 -9.17 0.19 18.42
C THR A 170 -9.40 -1.29 18.14
N GLY A 171 -8.34 -2.03 17.81
CA GLY A 171 -8.44 -3.44 17.43
C GLY A 171 -9.04 -3.66 16.04
N GLU A 172 -9.07 -2.63 15.19
CA GLU A 172 -9.62 -2.68 13.84
C GLU A 172 -8.53 -3.01 12.83
N TRP A 173 -8.82 -3.98 11.94
CA TRP A 173 -7.89 -4.44 10.91
C TRP A 173 -8.63 -4.64 9.60
N MET A 174 -8.01 -4.20 8.51
CA MET A 174 -8.56 -4.30 7.16
C MET A 174 -7.47 -4.80 6.19
N ARG A 175 -7.84 -5.79 5.38
CA ARG A 175 -6.99 -6.21 4.26
C ARG A 175 -7.31 -5.36 3.03
N ASN A 176 -6.27 -4.95 2.34
CA ASN A 176 -6.33 -4.23 1.08
C ASN A 176 -5.27 -4.78 0.11
N SER A 177 -5.16 -4.19 -1.07
CA SER A 177 -4.14 -4.52 -2.06
C SER A 177 -3.07 -3.43 -2.10
N ALA A 178 -1.79 -3.80 -2.00
CA ALA A 178 -0.67 -2.87 -2.15
C ALA A 178 -0.51 -2.35 -3.59
N VAL A 179 -1.17 -2.98 -4.57
CA VAL A 179 -1.18 -2.55 -5.99
C VAL A 179 -2.43 -1.78 -6.39
N ASP A 180 -3.27 -1.38 -5.44
CA ASP A 180 -4.41 -0.50 -5.70
C ASP A 180 -4.00 0.89 -6.20
N ASN A 181 -4.98 1.66 -6.67
CA ASN A 181 -4.75 3.05 -7.02
C ASN A 181 -4.28 3.82 -5.78
N PRO A 182 -3.13 4.53 -5.81
CA PRO A 182 -2.58 5.19 -4.63
C PRO A 182 -3.49 6.25 -4.01
N GLN A 183 -4.24 7.02 -4.82
CA GLN A 183 -5.19 8.02 -4.34
C GLN A 183 -6.36 7.35 -3.60
N PHE A 184 -6.89 6.26 -4.18
CA PHE A 184 -7.94 5.48 -3.56
C PHE A 184 -7.46 4.84 -2.25
N LEU A 185 -6.27 4.25 -2.24
CA LEU A 185 -5.70 3.62 -1.05
C LEU A 185 -5.42 4.65 0.05
N ALA A 186 -4.87 5.81 -0.28
CA ALA A 186 -4.65 6.90 0.68
C ALA A 186 -5.97 7.40 1.28
N ALA A 187 -7.01 7.59 0.46
CA ALA A 187 -8.34 7.97 0.92
C ALA A 187 -8.98 6.88 1.80
N THR A 188 -8.83 5.61 1.43
CA THR A 188 -9.30 4.47 2.21
C THR A 188 -8.63 4.43 3.59
N MET A 189 -7.31 4.61 3.65
CA MET A 189 -6.57 4.69 4.92
C MET A 189 -7.02 5.87 5.77
N ALA A 190 -7.18 7.05 5.17
CA ALA A 190 -7.65 8.24 5.88
C ALA A 190 -9.05 8.05 6.49
N ASN A 191 -9.97 7.47 5.73
CA ASN A 191 -11.31 7.14 6.20
C ASN A 191 -11.28 6.08 7.32
N PHE A 192 -10.48 5.03 7.14
CA PHE A 192 -10.34 3.95 8.12
C PHE A 192 -9.76 4.44 9.45
N PHE A 193 -8.85 5.41 9.40
CA PHE A 193 -8.26 6.02 10.60
C PHE A 193 -9.05 7.23 11.11
N HIS A 194 -10.21 7.53 10.52
CA HIS A 194 -11.07 8.66 10.86
C HIS A 194 -10.34 10.02 10.82
N TRP A 195 -9.41 10.19 9.89
CA TRP A 195 -8.77 11.48 9.67
C TRP A 195 -9.70 12.41 8.89
N ASN A 196 -9.83 13.63 9.38
CA ASN A 196 -10.58 14.65 8.66
C ASN A 196 -9.76 15.18 7.48
N MET A 197 -9.85 14.52 6.33
CA MET A 197 -9.20 14.94 5.09
C MET A 197 -9.97 16.05 4.35
N GLY A 198 -10.91 16.70 5.03
CA GLY A 198 -11.84 17.66 4.43
C GLY A 198 -13.07 16.96 3.83
N PRO A 199 -14.05 17.72 3.32
CA PRO A 199 -15.24 17.14 2.74
C PRO A 199 -14.88 16.29 1.53
N SER A 200 -15.14 14.98 1.61
CA SER A 200 -15.09 14.12 0.44
C SER A 200 -16.14 14.60 -0.55
N LYS A 201 -15.74 14.87 -1.79
CA LYS A 201 -16.70 15.17 -2.85
C LYS A 201 -17.69 14.01 -2.93
N SER A 202 -18.98 14.33 -2.87
CA SER A 202 -20.03 13.34 -3.03
C SER A 202 -19.90 12.63 -4.37
N TYR A 203 -20.36 11.37 -4.44
CA TYR A 203 -20.45 10.64 -5.71
C TYR A 203 -21.22 11.40 -6.78
N ALA A 204 -22.18 12.25 -6.39
CA ALA A 204 -22.94 13.11 -7.29
C ALA A 204 -22.09 14.24 -7.91
N GLU A 205 -20.99 14.61 -7.28
CA GLU A 205 -20.02 15.61 -7.76
C GLU A 205 -18.82 14.96 -8.49
N ALA A 206 -18.78 13.63 -8.51
CA ALA A 206 -17.77 12.92 -9.26
C ALA A 206 -17.98 13.17 -10.75
N ARG A 207 -17.00 13.82 -11.38
CA ARG A 207 -16.97 13.95 -12.83
C ARG A 207 -17.12 12.55 -13.45
N GLU A 208 -18.03 12.38 -14.40
CA GLU A 208 -18.02 11.19 -15.24
C GLU A 208 -16.60 10.97 -15.76
N LEU A 209 -16.02 9.83 -15.36
CA LEU A 209 -14.72 9.46 -15.90
C LEU A 209 -14.92 9.22 -17.39
N PRO A 210 -14.20 9.94 -18.28
CA PRO A 210 -14.25 9.61 -19.70
C PRO A 210 -13.94 8.12 -19.85
N SER A 211 -14.64 7.43 -20.74
CA SER A 211 -14.35 6.05 -21.08
C SER A 211 -12.91 5.99 -21.57
N VAL A 212 -11.99 5.68 -20.67
CA VAL A 212 -10.58 5.55 -21.02
C VAL A 212 -10.43 4.20 -21.66
N GLY A 213 -9.90 4.17 -22.86
CA GLY A 213 -9.52 2.93 -23.54
C GLY A 213 -8.62 2.06 -22.65
N GLN A 214 -8.50 0.80 -22.95
CA GLN A 214 -7.78 -0.18 -22.14
C GLN A 214 -6.31 0.23 -21.88
N ALA A 215 -5.60 0.74 -22.89
CA ALA A 215 -4.19 1.14 -22.77
C ALA A 215 -3.94 2.31 -21.78
N PRO A 216 -4.71 3.43 -21.83
CA PRO A 216 -4.60 4.49 -20.83
C PRO A 216 -4.89 4.02 -19.39
N TYR A 217 -5.87 3.14 -19.22
CA TYR A 217 -6.17 2.56 -17.91
C TYR A 217 -5.01 1.68 -17.42
N LEU A 218 -4.51 0.80 -18.28
CA LEU A 218 -3.41 -0.09 -17.99
C LEU A 218 -2.13 0.68 -17.62
N PHE A 219 -1.80 1.71 -18.40
CA PHE A 219 -0.66 2.58 -18.10
C PHE A 219 -0.80 3.22 -16.71
N ARG A 220 -1.93 3.86 -16.43
CA ARG A 220 -2.15 4.52 -15.13
C ARG A 220 -2.12 3.53 -13.97
N SER A 221 -2.69 2.35 -14.14
CA SER A 221 -2.80 1.37 -13.07
C SER A 221 -1.51 0.57 -12.84
N ARG A 222 -0.70 0.35 -13.87
CA ARG A 222 0.44 -0.57 -13.83
C ARG A 222 1.80 0.09 -14.08
N CYS A 223 1.87 1.16 -14.86
CA CYS A 223 3.13 1.75 -15.35
C CYS A 223 3.45 3.11 -14.69
N ALA A 224 2.43 3.94 -14.46
CA ALA A 224 2.60 5.31 -13.97
C ALA A 224 3.16 5.43 -12.54
N ALA A 225 3.26 4.33 -11.79
CA ALA A 225 3.95 4.32 -10.49
C ALA A 225 5.46 4.55 -10.63
N CYS A 226 6.03 4.12 -11.77
CA CYS A 226 7.46 4.19 -12.04
C CYS A 226 7.81 5.09 -13.22
N HIS A 227 6.94 5.19 -14.23
CA HIS A 227 7.20 5.87 -15.50
C HIS A 227 6.35 7.14 -15.67
N THR A 228 6.91 8.11 -16.39
CA THR A 228 6.20 9.30 -16.88
C THR A 228 6.23 9.33 -18.41
N ILE A 229 5.48 10.24 -19.02
CA ILE A 229 5.58 10.58 -20.44
C ILE A 229 5.69 12.11 -20.52
N GLY A 230 6.90 12.62 -20.69
CA GLY A 230 7.18 14.05 -20.83
C GLY A 230 7.28 14.85 -19.53
N ASN A 231 7.36 14.18 -18.37
CA ASN A 231 7.50 14.85 -17.07
C ASN A 231 8.84 14.52 -16.36
N GLY A 232 9.82 14.02 -17.09
CA GLY A 232 11.10 13.60 -16.57
C GLY A 232 11.08 12.21 -15.94
N PRO A 233 12.25 11.63 -15.61
CA PRO A 233 12.37 10.30 -15.05
C PRO A 233 11.81 10.24 -13.62
N GLY A 234 11.12 9.12 -13.33
CA GLY A 234 10.68 8.77 -11.97
C GLY A 234 11.59 7.69 -11.37
N ILE A 235 10.98 6.65 -10.81
CA ILE A 235 11.68 5.42 -10.42
C ILE A 235 12.27 4.72 -11.64
N GLY A 236 11.54 4.75 -12.76
CA GLY A 236 11.98 4.31 -14.08
C GLY A 236 12.13 5.48 -15.07
N PRO A 237 12.50 5.19 -16.34
CA PRO A 237 12.69 6.21 -17.36
C PRO A 237 11.40 6.96 -17.72
N ASP A 238 11.58 8.21 -18.15
CA ASP A 238 10.57 8.93 -18.91
C ASP A 238 10.42 8.29 -20.29
N LEU A 239 9.19 7.97 -20.66
CA LEU A 239 8.86 7.28 -21.91
C LEU A 239 8.60 8.22 -23.08
N GLN A 240 8.76 9.55 -22.90
CA GLN A 240 8.64 10.52 -23.98
C GLN A 240 9.50 10.13 -25.18
N GLY A 241 8.88 9.93 -26.36
CA GLY A 241 9.58 9.55 -27.60
C GLY A 241 10.24 8.17 -27.59
N VAL A 242 9.90 7.27 -26.66
CA VAL A 242 10.53 5.93 -26.58
C VAL A 242 10.25 5.09 -27.83
N THR A 243 9.09 5.26 -28.47
CA THR A 243 8.70 4.55 -29.70
C THR A 243 9.50 4.95 -30.92
N GLU A 244 10.18 6.11 -30.86
CA GLU A 244 11.08 6.59 -31.92
C GLU A 244 12.54 6.18 -31.64
N ARG A 245 12.91 6.09 -30.34
CA ARG A 245 14.27 5.73 -29.94
C ARG A 245 14.54 4.24 -29.87
N ARG A 246 13.49 3.39 -29.87
CA ARG A 246 13.59 1.93 -29.72
C ARG A 246 12.75 1.22 -30.75
N GLN A 247 13.27 0.09 -31.24
CA GLN A 247 12.53 -0.76 -32.17
C GLN A 247 11.29 -1.34 -31.49
N ARG A 248 10.15 -1.33 -32.18
CA ARG A 248 8.87 -1.82 -31.67
C ARG A 248 8.97 -3.28 -31.17
N GLY A 249 9.69 -4.15 -31.90
CA GLY A 249 9.85 -5.54 -31.49
C GLY A 249 10.61 -5.69 -30.19
N TRP A 250 11.65 -4.85 -29.98
CA TRP A 250 12.37 -4.83 -28.71
C TRP A 250 11.48 -4.33 -27.57
N LEU A 251 10.73 -3.24 -27.76
CA LEU A 251 9.77 -2.72 -26.78
C LEU A 251 8.75 -3.77 -26.41
N ALA A 252 8.16 -4.45 -27.40
CA ALA A 252 7.15 -5.48 -27.17
C ALA A 252 7.71 -6.63 -26.31
N ARG A 253 8.91 -7.10 -26.63
CA ARG A 253 9.56 -8.16 -25.87
C ARG A 253 9.92 -7.72 -24.45
N TYR A 254 10.47 -6.50 -24.30
CA TYR A 254 10.90 -5.99 -22.99
C TYR A 254 9.71 -5.68 -22.07
N ILE A 255 8.61 -5.15 -22.60
CA ILE A 255 7.39 -4.89 -21.81
C ILE A 255 6.72 -6.21 -21.39
N ALA A 256 6.67 -7.20 -22.27
CA ALA A 256 6.03 -8.49 -21.98
C ALA A 256 6.86 -9.35 -21.00
N LYS A 257 8.19 -9.38 -21.13
CA LYS A 257 9.07 -10.29 -20.40
C LYS A 257 10.37 -9.59 -19.96
N PRO A 258 10.28 -8.54 -19.12
CA PRO A 258 11.46 -7.73 -18.75
C PRO A 258 12.52 -8.53 -17.97
N ASP A 259 12.08 -9.47 -17.15
CA ASP A 259 12.90 -10.38 -16.37
C ASP A 259 13.74 -11.31 -17.26
N VAL A 260 13.14 -11.86 -18.32
CA VAL A 260 13.81 -12.72 -19.30
C VAL A 260 14.85 -11.93 -20.10
N VAL A 261 14.45 -10.76 -20.63
CA VAL A 261 15.36 -9.91 -21.42
C VAL A 261 16.56 -9.45 -20.61
N LEU A 262 16.36 -9.12 -19.33
CA LEU A 262 17.44 -8.77 -18.42
C LEU A 262 18.35 -9.99 -18.09
N ALA A 263 17.77 -11.17 -17.91
CA ALA A 263 18.53 -12.41 -17.64
C ALA A 263 19.39 -12.83 -18.83
N GLU A 264 18.96 -12.54 -20.06
CA GLU A 264 19.73 -12.74 -21.31
C GLU A 264 20.86 -11.72 -21.47
N LYS A 265 21.03 -10.78 -20.54
CA LYS A 265 22.05 -9.71 -20.58
C LYS A 265 21.90 -8.82 -21.82
N ASP A 266 20.67 -8.56 -22.26
CA ASP A 266 20.41 -7.59 -23.33
C ASP A 266 21.08 -6.25 -22.99
N PRO A 267 21.89 -5.68 -23.90
CA PRO A 267 22.69 -4.49 -23.58
C PRO A 267 21.84 -3.27 -23.17
N ILE A 268 20.68 -3.09 -23.81
CA ILE A 268 19.78 -1.96 -23.50
C ILE A 268 19.12 -2.17 -22.14
N ALA A 269 18.61 -3.37 -21.88
CA ALA A 269 17.96 -3.70 -20.62
C ALA A 269 18.95 -3.61 -19.45
N THR A 270 20.18 -4.09 -19.63
CA THR A 270 21.26 -4.02 -18.64
C THR A 270 21.64 -2.58 -18.32
N ALA A 271 21.86 -1.75 -19.34
CA ALA A 271 22.17 -0.33 -19.15
C ALA A 271 21.04 0.43 -18.43
N LEU A 272 19.78 0.16 -18.78
CA LEU A 272 18.62 0.75 -18.09
C LEU A 272 18.56 0.29 -16.63
N PHE A 273 18.79 -0.98 -16.37
CA PHE A 273 18.80 -1.51 -15.01
C PHE A 273 19.85 -0.83 -14.13
N GLU A 274 21.07 -0.64 -14.63
CA GLU A 274 22.15 0.05 -13.93
C GLU A 274 21.84 1.54 -13.74
N GLN A 275 21.37 2.22 -14.79
CA GLN A 275 21.03 3.65 -14.77
C GLN A 275 19.95 3.97 -13.74
N TYR A 276 18.94 3.10 -13.58
CA TYR A 276 17.83 3.28 -12.65
C TYR A 276 18.03 2.52 -11.32
N ARG A 277 19.27 2.58 -10.80
CA ARG A 277 19.64 2.08 -9.45
C ARG A 277 19.32 0.60 -9.24
N SER A 278 19.41 -0.19 -10.29
CA SER A 278 19.08 -1.63 -10.25
C SER A 278 17.65 -1.92 -9.81
N VAL A 279 16.71 -1.04 -10.12
CA VAL A 279 15.27 -1.35 -9.99
C VAL A 279 14.86 -2.25 -11.14
N ARG A 280 14.26 -3.39 -10.82
CA ARG A 280 13.72 -4.29 -11.84
C ARG A 280 12.38 -3.79 -12.34
N MET A 281 12.22 -3.71 -13.66
CA MET A 281 10.90 -3.59 -14.27
C MET A 281 10.14 -4.89 -13.98
N PRO A 282 8.95 -4.85 -13.38
CA PRO A 282 8.21 -6.06 -13.03
C PRO A 282 7.62 -6.73 -14.28
N ASN A 283 7.62 -8.06 -14.29
CA ASN A 283 6.81 -8.83 -15.23
C ASN A 283 5.35 -8.79 -14.74
N LEU A 284 4.49 -8.18 -15.53
CA LEU A 284 3.08 -7.95 -15.18
C LEU A 284 2.13 -8.90 -15.93
N ASP A 285 2.69 -9.91 -16.60
CA ASP A 285 1.99 -10.94 -17.38
C ASP A 285 0.98 -10.34 -18.38
N LEU A 286 1.45 -9.34 -19.13
CA LEU A 286 0.64 -8.67 -20.14
C LEU A 286 0.54 -9.52 -21.40
N SER A 287 -0.66 -9.60 -21.98
CA SER A 287 -0.91 -10.21 -23.26
C SER A 287 -0.25 -9.41 -24.40
N SER A 288 -0.01 -10.06 -25.54
CA SER A 288 0.55 -9.40 -26.72
C SER A 288 -0.30 -8.24 -27.23
N GLY A 289 -1.63 -8.34 -27.10
CA GLY A 289 -2.56 -7.27 -27.44
C GLY A 289 -2.38 -6.04 -26.53
N GLU A 290 -2.39 -6.25 -25.20
CA GLU A 290 -2.17 -5.18 -24.22
C GLU A 290 -0.82 -4.48 -24.41
N VAL A 291 0.23 -5.24 -24.71
CA VAL A 291 1.56 -4.68 -24.98
C VAL A 291 1.55 -3.84 -26.26
N SER A 292 0.91 -4.32 -27.33
CA SER A 292 0.79 -3.57 -28.59
C SER A 292 0.04 -2.26 -28.36
N ASP A 293 -1.11 -2.30 -27.70
CA ASP A 293 -1.95 -1.14 -27.42
C ASP A 293 -1.22 -0.11 -26.53
N LEU A 294 -0.44 -0.59 -25.54
CA LEU A 294 0.39 0.29 -24.70
C LEU A 294 1.46 1.02 -25.52
N ILE A 295 2.17 0.32 -26.43
CA ILE A 295 3.22 0.94 -27.27
C ILE A 295 2.60 2.02 -28.15
N ASP A 296 1.45 1.74 -28.78
CA ASP A 296 0.76 2.68 -29.65
C ASP A 296 0.29 3.90 -28.88
N TRP A 297 -0.35 3.69 -27.72
CA TRP A 297 -0.81 4.76 -26.87
C TRP A 297 0.34 5.63 -26.31
N ILE A 298 1.45 5.04 -25.89
CA ILE A 298 2.64 5.80 -25.43
C ILE A 298 3.19 6.67 -26.57
N GLY A 299 3.22 6.15 -27.79
CA GLY A 299 3.61 6.90 -28.98
C GLY A 299 2.70 8.11 -29.26
N GLU A 300 1.38 7.91 -29.17
CA GLU A 300 0.40 8.98 -29.31
C GLU A 300 0.54 10.06 -28.23
N GLN A 301 0.70 9.66 -26.97
CA GLN A 301 0.92 10.60 -25.86
C GLN A 301 2.23 11.39 -26.03
N SER A 302 3.28 10.74 -26.50
CA SER A 302 4.56 11.41 -26.77
C SER A 302 4.43 12.49 -27.83
N LYS A 303 3.70 12.24 -28.92
CA LYS A 303 3.43 13.23 -29.98
C LYS A 303 2.58 14.39 -29.45
N ALA A 304 1.52 14.08 -28.68
CA ALA A 304 0.64 15.10 -28.11
C ALA A 304 1.38 16.02 -27.12
N ASN A 305 2.28 15.48 -26.31
CA ASN A 305 3.10 16.26 -25.37
C ASN A 305 4.14 17.12 -26.12
N GLY A 306 4.80 16.59 -27.16
CA GLY A 306 5.73 17.34 -28.00
C GLY A 306 5.07 18.56 -28.63
N ALA A 307 3.88 18.38 -29.22
CA ALA A 307 3.12 19.48 -29.83
C ALA A 307 2.73 20.57 -28.81
N ARG A 308 2.41 20.20 -27.56
CA ARG A 308 2.10 21.19 -26.49
C ARG A 308 3.33 22.00 -26.09
N THR A 309 4.49 21.37 -26.01
CA THR A 309 5.75 22.04 -25.68
C THR A 309 6.13 23.04 -26.78
N ASP A 310 5.99 22.67 -28.06
CA ASP A 310 6.28 23.54 -29.19
C ASP A 310 5.36 24.79 -29.25
N VAL A 311 4.07 24.60 -28.92
CA VAL A 311 3.10 25.73 -28.84
C VAL A 311 3.46 26.64 -27.66
N ALA A 312 3.80 26.09 -26.51
CA ALA A 312 4.18 26.88 -25.33
C ALA A 312 5.45 27.70 -25.58
N VAL A 313 6.47 27.11 -26.25
CA VAL A 313 7.70 27.81 -26.62
C VAL A 313 7.44 28.91 -27.64
N LYS A 314 6.59 28.67 -28.65
CA LYS A 314 6.21 29.70 -29.63
C LYS A 314 5.44 30.87 -28.99
N ASN A 315 4.54 30.58 -28.03
CA ASN A 315 3.78 31.63 -27.36
C ASN A 315 4.65 32.44 -26.36
N ALA A 316 5.69 31.85 -25.80
CA ALA A 316 6.65 32.53 -24.93
C ALA A 316 7.69 33.37 -25.69
N ALA A 317 7.84 33.13 -27.00
CA ALA A 317 8.79 33.83 -27.87
C ALA A 317 8.10 34.99 -28.70
N MET A 318 6.81 35.22 -28.50
CA MET A 318 6.13 36.37 -29.08
C MET A 318 6.25 37.58 -28.14
N PRO A 319 6.77 38.72 -28.59
CA PRO A 319 7.00 39.92 -27.80
C PRO A 319 5.70 40.60 -27.34
#